data_fd0d59907c1d6c292d83e031d457e5a7
#
_entry.id   fd0d59907c1d6c292d83e031d457e5a7
#
_cell.length_a   1.000
_cell.length_b   1.000
_cell.length_c   1.000
_cell.angle_alpha   90.00
_cell.angle_beta   90.00
_cell.angle_gamma   90.00
#
_symmetry.space_group_name_H-M   'P 1'
#
loop_
_entity.id
_entity.type
_entity.pdbx_description
1 polymer ?
#
loop_
_entity_poly.entity_id
_entity_poly.type
_entity_poly.pdbx_seq_one_letter_code
_entity_poly.pdbx_strand_id
1 'polypeptide(L)'
;MRVRLTATADDQLDRLPRRLQIRIVEKLDFYSTQPNPLKFAEPLAGSNKYRFRVGDYRMIFEVLNDTMWVLAIKRRDEAYR
;
A
#
# COMPACT_ATOMS: atom_id res chain seq x y z
N MET A 1 -4.51 9.91 9.23
CA MET A 1 -3.86 8.60 9.47
C MET A 1 -2.41 8.68 9.02
N ARG A 2 -1.50 8.13 9.79
CA ARG A 2 -0.08 8.09 9.41
C ARG A 2 0.17 6.94 8.43
N VAL A 3 1.20 7.09 7.60
CA VAL A 3 1.64 6.03 6.69
C VAL A 3 3.08 5.67 7.03
N ARG A 4 3.33 4.39 7.22
CA ARG A 4 4.68 3.88 7.43
C ARG A 4 4.89 2.63 6.58
N LEU A 5 6.13 2.39 6.18
CA LEU A 5 6.50 1.23 5.40
C LEU A 5 7.37 0.31 6.25
N THR A 6 7.11 -0.99 6.16
CA THR A 6 8.04 -1.98 6.72
C THR A 6 9.36 -1.95 5.93
N ALA A 7 10.40 -2.54 6.47
CA ALA A 7 11.68 -2.65 5.76
C ALA A 7 11.50 -3.35 4.41
N THR A 8 10.67 -4.39 4.35
CA THR A 8 10.36 -5.10 3.11
C THR A 8 9.71 -4.19 2.08
N ALA A 9 8.67 -3.45 2.49
CA ALA A 9 7.95 -2.55 1.58
C ALA A 9 8.86 -1.41 1.11
N ASP A 10 9.67 -0.86 2.00
CA ASP A 10 10.59 0.22 1.66
C ASP A 10 11.61 -0.24 0.62
N ASP A 11 12.18 -1.43 0.80
CA ASP A 11 13.11 -2.02 -0.16
C ASP A 11 12.44 -2.26 -1.52
N GLN A 12 11.22 -2.76 -1.50
CA GLN A 12 10.46 -3.00 -2.73
C GLN A 12 10.17 -1.69 -3.46
N LEU A 13 9.81 -0.63 -2.73
CA LEU A 13 9.58 0.69 -3.32
C LEU A 13 10.86 1.23 -3.97
N ASP A 14 12.00 1.11 -3.28
CA ASP A 14 13.29 1.59 -3.77
C ASP A 14 13.70 0.94 -5.08
N ARG A 15 13.28 -0.29 -5.32
CA ARG A 15 13.62 -1.04 -6.54
C ARG A 15 12.75 -0.67 -7.75
N LEU A 16 11.70 0.12 -7.54
CA LEU A 16 10.82 0.53 -8.64
C LEU A 16 11.40 1.71 -9.40
N PRO A 17 11.03 1.86 -10.68
CA PRO A 17 11.36 3.08 -11.42
C PRO A 17 10.85 4.31 -10.66
N ARG A 18 11.60 5.40 -10.72
CA ARG A 18 11.30 6.60 -9.96
C ARG A 18 9.88 7.12 -10.19
N ARG A 19 9.41 7.06 -11.43
CA ARG A 19 8.05 7.51 -11.76
C ARG A 19 6.99 6.74 -10.99
N LEU A 20 7.18 5.43 -10.81
CA LEU A 20 6.29 4.59 -10.02
C LEU A 20 6.42 4.89 -8.53
N GLN A 21 7.62 5.13 -8.05
CA GLN A 21 7.83 5.53 -6.66
C GLN A 21 7.02 6.77 -6.32
N ILE A 22 7.10 7.78 -7.17
CA ILE A 22 6.36 9.04 -6.98
C ILE A 22 4.86 8.79 -6.97
N ARG A 23 4.36 8.02 -7.94
CA ARG A 23 2.92 7.70 -8.02
C ARG A 23 2.42 6.99 -6.76
N ILE A 24 3.17 6.03 -6.29
CA ILE A 24 2.79 5.25 -5.11
C ILE A 24 2.77 6.13 -3.87
N VAL A 25 3.80 6.94 -3.66
CA VAL A 25 3.87 7.85 -2.52
C VAL A 25 2.73 8.86 -2.56
N GLU A 26 2.44 9.45 -3.71
CA GLU A 26 1.33 10.38 -3.86
C GLU A 26 -0.02 9.73 -3.53
N LYS A 27 -0.23 8.49 -3.96
CA LYS A 27 -1.45 7.76 -3.66
C LYS A 27 -1.58 7.43 -2.18
N LEU A 28 -0.49 7.02 -1.56
CA LEU A 28 -0.50 6.74 -0.12
C LEU A 28 -0.81 8.01 0.68
N ASP A 29 -0.21 9.13 0.30
CA ASP A 29 -0.52 10.42 0.94
C ASP A 29 -1.98 10.78 0.77
N PHE A 30 -2.52 10.63 -0.44
CA PHE A 30 -3.92 10.93 -0.71
C PHE A 30 -4.84 10.09 0.17
N TYR A 31 -4.63 8.78 0.21
CA TYR A 31 -5.48 7.89 0.99
C TYR A 31 -5.39 8.19 2.50
N SER A 32 -4.19 8.50 2.99
CA SER A 32 -3.99 8.76 4.41
C SER A 32 -4.68 10.03 4.91
N THR A 33 -4.94 10.97 4.01
CA THR A 33 -5.60 12.24 4.35
C THR A 33 -7.12 12.17 4.24
N GLN A 34 -7.69 11.08 3.72
CA GLN A 34 -9.12 10.92 3.61
C GLN A 34 -9.76 10.61 4.96
N PRO A 35 -11.01 11.04 5.20
CA PRO A 35 -11.71 10.70 6.44
C PRO A 35 -11.82 9.20 6.69
N ASN A 36 -11.98 8.41 5.62
CA ASN A 36 -12.05 6.97 5.71
C ASN A 36 -11.17 6.34 4.63
N PRO A 37 -9.87 6.17 4.89
CA PRO A 37 -8.95 5.61 3.90
C PRO A 37 -9.33 4.20 3.44
N LEU A 38 -9.93 3.39 4.32
CA LEU A 38 -10.30 2.02 3.99
C LEU A 38 -11.40 1.94 2.92
N LYS A 39 -12.13 3.02 2.70
CA LYS A 39 -13.12 3.11 1.63
C LYS A 39 -12.50 2.90 0.25
N PHE A 40 -11.23 3.24 0.08
CA PHE A 40 -10.50 3.11 -1.18
C PHE A 40 -9.73 1.81 -1.31
N ALA A 41 -9.86 0.93 -0.31
CA ALA A 41 -9.08 -0.30 -0.23
C ALA A 41 -9.99 -1.53 -0.37
N GLU A 42 -9.39 -2.64 -0.80
CA GLU A 42 -10.07 -3.91 -0.85
C GLU A 42 -9.58 -4.78 0.31
N PRO A 43 -10.49 -5.36 1.11
CA PRO A 43 -10.07 -6.28 2.17
C PRO A 43 -9.56 -7.59 1.57
N LEU A 44 -8.56 -8.18 2.22
CA LEU A 44 -8.07 -9.51 1.86
C LEU A 44 -8.81 -10.54 2.70
N ALA A 45 -9.47 -11.48 2.01
CA ALA A 45 -10.28 -12.49 2.66
C ALA A 45 -9.49 -13.27 3.72
N GLY A 46 -10.11 -13.48 4.89
CA GLY A 46 -9.50 -14.26 5.96
C GLY A 46 -8.39 -13.56 6.74
N SER A 47 -8.24 -12.25 6.57
CA SER A 47 -7.19 -11.50 7.28
C SER A 47 -7.68 -10.12 7.66
N ASN A 48 -6.86 -9.40 8.44
CA ASN A 48 -7.08 -8.00 8.78
C ASN A 48 -6.33 -7.06 7.83
N LYS A 49 -5.91 -7.56 6.67
CA LYS A 49 -5.12 -6.82 5.69
C LYS A 49 -6.00 -6.30 4.57
N TYR A 50 -5.50 -5.26 3.92
CA TYR A 50 -6.17 -4.57 2.82
C TYR A 50 -5.17 -4.34 1.71
N ARG A 51 -5.67 -3.99 0.52
CA ARG A 51 -4.81 -3.62 -0.60
C ARG A 51 -5.34 -2.38 -1.30
N PHE A 52 -4.39 -1.55 -1.78
CA PHE A 52 -4.64 -0.51 -2.75
C PHE A 52 -4.02 -0.89 -4.08
N ARG A 53 -4.58 -0.40 -5.17
CA ARG A 53 -4.02 -0.56 -6.50
C ARG A 53 -3.42 0.75 -6.99
N VAL A 54 -2.23 0.68 -7.58
CA VAL A 54 -1.63 1.79 -8.32
C VAL A 54 -1.05 1.20 -9.60
N GLY A 55 -1.74 1.42 -10.73
CA GLY A 55 -1.36 0.79 -11.99
C GLY A 55 -1.34 -0.72 -11.87
N ASP A 56 -0.21 -1.33 -12.23
CA ASP A 56 -0.02 -2.78 -12.15
C ASP A 56 0.51 -3.26 -10.80
N TYR A 57 0.55 -2.38 -9.81
CA TYR A 57 1.10 -2.69 -8.50
C TYR A 57 0.02 -2.67 -7.43
N ARG A 58 0.25 -3.44 -6.37
CA ARG A 58 -0.63 -3.51 -5.21
C ARG A 58 0.18 -3.27 -3.95
N MET A 59 -0.33 -2.38 -3.11
CA MET A 59 0.21 -2.14 -1.79
C MET A 59 -0.65 -2.89 -0.80
N ILE A 60 -0.04 -3.83 -0.08
CA ILE A 60 -0.70 -4.59 0.97
C ILE A 60 -0.39 -3.91 2.29
N PHE A 61 -1.41 -3.61 3.07
CA PHE A 61 -1.24 -2.87 4.31
C PHE A 61 -2.20 -3.36 5.39
N GLU A 62 -1.89 -3.00 6.62
CA GLU A 62 -2.78 -3.15 7.76
C GLU A 62 -2.82 -1.85 8.55
N VAL A 63 -3.85 -1.67 9.36
CA VAL A 63 -4.03 -0.46 10.17
C VAL A 63 -3.86 -0.82 11.63
N LEU A 64 -2.91 -0.16 12.29
CA LEU A 64 -2.63 -0.32 13.72
C LEU A 64 -2.44 1.07 14.32
N ASN A 65 -3.20 1.38 15.37
CA ASN A 65 -3.06 2.63 16.12
C ASN A 65 -3.04 3.86 15.22
N ASP A 66 -4.05 3.98 14.37
CA ASP A 66 -4.19 5.09 13.42
C ASP A 66 -3.00 5.22 12.44
N THR A 67 -2.30 4.14 12.21
CA THR A 67 -1.17 4.08 11.28
C THR A 67 -1.46 3.02 10.21
N MET A 68 -1.28 3.41 8.95
CA MET A 68 -1.34 2.51 7.82
C MET A 68 0.07 1.94 7.61
N TRP A 69 0.25 0.66 7.93
CA TRP A 69 1.52 -0.03 7.72
C TRP A 69 1.51 -0.72 6.37
N VAL A 70 2.29 -0.21 5.44
CA VAL A 70 2.47 -0.87 4.14
C VAL A 70 3.45 -2.02 4.35
N LEU A 71 2.96 -3.24 4.14
CA LEU A 71 3.71 -4.46 4.41
C LEU A 71 4.47 -4.95 3.19
N ALA A 72 3.90 -4.74 2.00
CA ALA A 72 4.50 -5.19 0.75
C ALA A 72 3.97 -4.40 -0.42
N ILE A 73 4.81 -4.26 -1.45
CA ILE A 73 4.45 -3.67 -2.73
C ILE A 73 4.76 -4.73 -3.78
N LYS A 74 3.72 -5.20 -4.48
CA LYS A 74 3.85 -6.31 -5.42
C LYS A 74 3.22 -5.98 -6.76
N ARG A 75 3.77 -6.54 -7.82
CA ARG A 75 3.12 -6.49 -9.12
C ARG A 75 1.87 -7.35 -9.09
N ARG A 76 0.93 -7.02 -9.97
CA ARG A 76 -0.36 -7.71 -10.05
C ARG A 76 -0.19 -9.23 -10.24
N ASP A 77 0.71 -9.64 -11.12
CA ASP A 77 0.95 -11.05 -11.39
C ASP A 77 1.56 -11.81 -10.21
N GLU A 78 2.39 -11.13 -9.42
CA GLU A 78 3.00 -11.71 -8.22
C GLU A 78 1.99 -11.88 -7.09
N ALA A 79 0.99 -11.02 -7.02
CA ALA A 79 0.01 -11.03 -5.95
C ALA A 79 -0.94 -12.23 -5.99
N TYR A 80 -0.99 -12.94 -7.11
CA TYR A 80 -1.86 -14.10 -7.29
C TYR A 80 -1.11 -15.43 -7.25
N ARG A 81 0.15 -15.42 -6.93
CA ARG A 81 0.94 -16.64 -6.82
C ARG A 81 0.90 -17.23 -5.44
#